data_9f4ad8fd844d427cb812d8a423dab4cb
#
_entry.id   9f4ad8fd844d427cb812d8a423dab4cb
#
_cell.length_a   1.000
_cell.length_b   1.000
_cell.length_c   1.000
_cell.angle_alpha   90.00
_cell.angle_beta   90.00
_cell.angle_gamma   90.00
#
_symmetry.space_group_name_H-M   'P 1'
#
loop_
_entity.id
_entity.type
_entity.pdbx_description
1 polymer ?
#
loop_
_entity_poly.entity_id
_entity_poly.type
_entity_poly.pdbx_seq_one_letter_code
_entity_poly.pdbx_strand_id
1 'polypeptide(L)'
;MWAFEQPATGNWRDGDWTAHVLSEGPQYAIDDIQNGSPGDAHAFYPCKKSGRKNKCTYDIELPSILLSWDDTGFVSVFTPTFDSTGAFNWEYEENRFSEITGPDGHTMGSPSVRYNRRGFADIAVPKYSDDTVEFWSYDPKAAKKARKNNRKN
;
A
#
# COMPACT_ATOMS: atom_id res chain seq x y z
N MET A 1 -11.13 3.43 2.33
CA MET A 1 -10.70 2.03 2.59
C MET A 1 -10.91 1.71 4.06
N TRP A 2 -11.42 0.52 4.35
CA TRP A 2 -11.75 0.06 5.71
C TRP A 2 -11.02 -1.24 6.01
N ALA A 3 -10.61 -1.42 7.26
CA ALA A 3 -10.19 -2.70 7.81
C ALA A 3 -11.20 -3.13 8.89
N PHE A 4 -11.39 -4.44 9.01
CA PHE A 4 -12.25 -5.00 10.03
C PHE A 4 -11.44 -5.89 10.95
N GLU A 5 -11.37 -5.51 12.21
CA GLU A 5 -10.70 -6.28 13.24
C GLU A 5 -11.61 -7.41 13.72
N GLN A 6 -11.08 -8.62 13.70
CA GLN A 6 -11.80 -9.79 14.19
C GLN A 6 -11.97 -9.71 15.71
N PRO A 7 -13.12 -10.14 16.26
CA PRO A 7 -13.29 -10.23 17.71
C PRO A 7 -12.20 -11.06 18.37
N ALA A 8 -11.65 -10.57 19.48
CA ALA A 8 -10.58 -11.25 20.23
C ALA A 8 -11.03 -12.59 20.82
N THR A 9 -12.35 -12.76 21.04
CA THR A 9 -12.95 -13.97 21.61
C THR A 9 -14.20 -14.35 20.84
N GLY A 10 -14.50 -15.64 20.79
CA GLY A 10 -15.69 -16.15 20.12
C GLY A 10 -15.43 -16.63 18.68
N ASN A 11 -16.52 -16.88 17.96
CA ASN A 11 -16.49 -17.30 16.58
C ASN A 11 -16.44 -16.06 15.67
N TRP A 12 -15.53 -16.02 14.72
CA TRP A 12 -15.40 -14.92 13.75
C TRP A 12 -16.68 -14.66 12.95
N ARG A 13 -17.60 -15.64 12.87
CA ARG A 13 -18.87 -15.50 12.15
C ARG A 13 -19.95 -14.80 12.96
N ASP A 14 -19.90 -14.91 14.28
CA ASP A 14 -20.98 -14.51 15.19
C ASP A 14 -20.58 -13.33 16.10
N GLY A 15 -19.33 -12.88 16.01
CA GLY A 15 -18.79 -11.78 16.82
C GLY A 15 -18.94 -10.42 16.14
N ASP A 16 -18.96 -9.37 16.96
CA ASP A 16 -18.96 -7.99 16.47
C ASP A 16 -17.54 -7.63 15.97
N TRP A 17 -17.48 -7.28 14.69
CA TRP A 17 -16.24 -6.80 14.08
C TRP A 17 -16.08 -5.30 14.32
N THR A 18 -14.88 -4.87 14.73
CA THR A 18 -14.57 -3.46 14.84
C THR A 18 -14.10 -2.92 13.49
N ALA A 19 -14.74 -1.87 13.00
CA ALA A 19 -14.38 -1.23 11.75
C ALA A 19 -13.38 -0.09 12.01
N HIS A 20 -12.29 -0.06 11.23
CA HIS A 20 -11.27 0.98 11.25
C HIS A 20 -11.19 1.64 9.87
N VAL A 21 -11.22 2.97 9.82
CA VAL A 21 -11.00 3.74 8.58
C VAL A 21 -9.50 3.84 8.35
N LEU A 22 -9.00 3.22 7.30
CA LEU A 22 -7.58 3.29 6.92
C LEU A 22 -7.31 4.46 5.97
N SER A 23 -8.29 4.83 5.14
CA SER A 23 -8.24 5.96 4.24
C SER A 23 -9.66 6.33 3.83
N GLU A 24 -9.98 7.61 3.87
CA GLU A 24 -11.26 8.13 3.35
C GLU A 24 -11.25 8.27 1.83
N GLY A 25 -10.09 8.09 1.22
CA GLY A 25 -9.88 8.26 -0.21
C GLY A 25 -9.58 9.71 -0.60
N PRO A 26 -9.16 9.92 -1.84
CA PRO A 26 -8.92 11.26 -2.33
C PRO A 26 -10.24 12.02 -2.45
N GLN A 27 -10.29 13.19 -1.85
CA GLN A 27 -11.39 14.15 -1.95
C GLN A 27 -11.20 15.00 -3.22
N TYR A 28 -11.15 14.37 -4.40
CA TYR A 28 -11.02 15.10 -5.66
C TYR A 28 -12.35 15.14 -6.40
N ALA A 29 -12.83 16.32 -6.67
CA ALA A 29 -13.79 16.53 -7.74
C ALA A 29 -13.00 16.60 -9.05
N ILE A 30 -13.01 15.55 -9.84
CA ILE A 30 -12.57 15.61 -11.25
C ILE A 30 -13.84 15.86 -12.05
N ASP A 31 -13.98 17.06 -12.65
CA ASP A 31 -15.00 17.46 -13.62
C ASP A 31 -16.31 16.66 -13.57
N ASP A 32 -17.15 16.92 -12.55
CA ASP A 32 -18.47 16.29 -12.35
C ASP A 32 -18.47 14.75 -12.10
N ILE A 33 -17.35 14.08 -12.14
CA ILE A 33 -17.24 12.69 -11.69
C ILE A 33 -16.96 12.71 -10.19
N GLN A 34 -17.98 12.43 -9.42
CA GLN A 34 -17.88 12.37 -7.97
C GLN A 34 -17.04 11.17 -7.55
N ASN A 35 -15.90 11.46 -6.89
CA ASN A 35 -15.07 10.50 -6.17
C ASN A 35 -14.56 9.35 -7.03
N GLY A 36 -13.32 9.47 -7.50
CA GLY A 36 -12.66 8.43 -8.27
C GLY A 36 -12.86 7.04 -7.68
N SER A 37 -13.25 6.10 -8.52
CA SER A 37 -13.42 4.71 -8.10
C SER A 37 -12.12 4.17 -7.56
N PRO A 38 -12.11 3.58 -6.34
CA PRO A 38 -10.97 2.79 -5.95
C PRO A 38 -10.86 1.61 -6.92
N GLY A 39 -9.68 1.38 -7.46
CA GLY A 39 -9.39 0.20 -8.24
C GLY A 39 -9.23 -1.03 -7.35
N ASP A 40 -8.10 -1.70 -7.46
CA ASP A 40 -7.83 -2.94 -6.75
C ASP A 40 -6.89 -2.75 -5.55
N ALA A 41 -7.12 -3.51 -4.48
CA ALA A 41 -6.34 -3.46 -3.26
C ALA A 41 -5.64 -4.80 -2.99
N HIS A 42 -4.33 -4.77 -2.76
CA HIS A 42 -3.52 -5.94 -2.45
C HIS A 42 -2.75 -5.76 -1.16
N ALA A 43 -2.91 -6.70 -0.23
CA ALA A 43 -2.03 -6.79 0.93
C ALA A 43 -0.71 -7.47 0.55
N PHE A 44 0.43 -6.90 0.92
CA PHE A 44 1.73 -7.47 0.63
C PHE A 44 2.78 -7.11 1.69
N TYR A 45 3.84 -7.89 1.74
CA TYR A 45 5.02 -7.55 2.54
C TYR A 45 6.12 -7.02 1.61
N PRO A 46 6.82 -5.92 1.93
CA PRO A 46 7.93 -5.40 1.10
C PRO A 46 9.03 -6.44 0.85
N CYS A 47 9.18 -7.41 1.75
CA CYS A 47 10.05 -8.56 1.53
C CYS A 47 9.56 -9.79 2.30
N LYS A 48 9.83 -10.98 1.73
CA LYS A 48 9.56 -12.28 2.39
C LYS A 48 10.74 -12.69 3.25
N LYS A 49 10.48 -13.12 4.48
CA LYS A 49 11.47 -13.81 5.31
C LYS A 49 11.63 -15.24 4.76
N SER A 50 12.58 -15.50 3.87
CA SER A 50 12.84 -16.85 3.35
C SER A 50 14.33 -17.19 3.39
N GLY A 51 14.69 -18.25 4.13
CA GLY A 51 15.98 -18.93 4.10
C GLY A 51 17.16 -18.21 4.77
N ARG A 52 18.30 -18.91 4.86
CA ARG A 52 19.52 -18.53 5.63
C ARG A 52 20.26 -17.28 5.17
N LYS A 53 19.89 -16.67 4.05
CA LYS A 53 20.54 -15.47 3.48
C LYS A 53 19.60 -14.30 3.31
N ASN A 54 18.45 -14.33 3.96
CA ASN A 54 17.46 -13.30 3.75
C ASN A 54 17.87 -11.98 4.43
N LYS A 55 18.03 -10.95 3.62
CA LYS A 55 18.33 -9.58 4.06
C LYS A 55 17.04 -8.76 4.27
N CYS A 56 15.89 -9.41 4.39
CA CYS A 56 14.65 -8.75 4.72
C CYS A 56 14.75 -8.16 6.12
N THR A 57 14.79 -6.84 6.20
CA THR A 57 14.79 -6.08 7.47
C THR A 57 13.41 -5.56 7.83
N TYR A 58 12.37 -6.04 7.13
CA TYR A 58 10.99 -5.70 7.40
C TYR A 58 10.48 -6.59 8.53
N ASP A 59 10.62 -6.11 9.75
CA ASP A 59 10.21 -6.85 10.96
C ASP A 59 8.75 -6.59 11.37
N ILE A 60 7.98 -5.91 10.52
CA ILE A 60 6.58 -5.60 10.78
C ILE A 60 5.75 -6.83 10.43
N GLU A 61 4.95 -7.31 11.37
CA GLU A 61 4.07 -8.49 11.18
C GLU A 61 2.84 -8.17 10.32
N LEU A 62 2.52 -6.88 10.16
CA LEU A 62 1.39 -6.43 9.37
C LEU A 62 1.79 -6.13 7.92
N PRO A 63 0.94 -6.44 6.96
CA PRO A 63 1.20 -6.14 5.56
C PRO A 63 1.09 -4.64 5.27
N SER A 64 1.82 -4.18 4.26
CA SER A 64 1.47 -2.96 3.54
C SER A 64 0.30 -3.25 2.60
N ILE A 65 -0.46 -2.23 2.26
CA ILE A 65 -1.59 -2.32 1.33
C ILE A 65 -1.24 -1.49 0.10
N LEU A 66 -1.30 -2.13 -1.06
CA LEU A 66 -1.17 -1.48 -2.36
C LEU A 66 -2.58 -1.21 -2.88
N LEU A 67 -2.87 0.02 -3.26
CA LEU A 67 -4.18 0.43 -3.75
C LEU A 67 -4.03 1.28 -5.01
N SER A 68 -4.71 0.89 -6.09
CA SER A 68 -4.89 1.75 -7.24
C SER A 68 -6.14 2.62 -7.06
N TRP A 69 -6.02 3.87 -7.51
CA TRP A 69 -7.13 4.81 -7.60
C TRP A 69 -7.43 5.00 -9.08
N ASP A 70 -8.35 4.21 -9.60
CA ASP A 70 -8.59 4.08 -11.03
C ASP A 70 -8.86 5.43 -11.69
N ASP A 71 -9.96 6.08 -11.34
CA ASP A 71 -10.37 7.34 -11.98
C ASP A 71 -9.52 8.57 -11.57
N THR A 72 -8.68 8.45 -10.56
CA THR A 72 -7.76 9.54 -10.15
C THR A 72 -6.34 9.36 -10.67
N GLY A 73 -6.06 8.22 -11.29
CA GLY A 73 -4.83 7.96 -12.02
C GLY A 73 -3.57 7.84 -11.16
N PHE A 74 -3.66 7.33 -9.93
CA PHE A 74 -2.46 7.08 -9.13
C PHE A 74 -2.52 5.76 -8.36
N VAL A 75 -1.35 5.31 -7.89
CA VAL A 75 -1.20 4.14 -7.02
C VAL A 75 -0.51 4.55 -5.74
N SER A 76 -1.06 4.10 -4.63
CA SER A 76 -0.53 4.33 -3.29
C SER A 76 -0.11 3.04 -2.61
N VAL A 77 0.93 3.13 -1.78
CA VAL A 77 1.26 2.13 -0.77
C VAL A 77 0.93 2.69 0.60
N PHE A 78 0.08 1.99 1.32
CA PHE A 78 -0.24 2.25 2.71
C PHE A 78 0.66 1.39 3.59
N THR A 79 1.45 2.02 4.46
CA THR A 79 2.37 1.35 5.38
C THR A 79 1.84 1.47 6.80
N PRO A 80 1.71 0.37 7.57
CA PRO A 80 1.19 0.43 8.92
C PRO A 80 2.09 1.28 9.83
N THR A 81 1.48 2.08 10.69
CA THR A 81 2.16 2.89 11.69
C THR A 81 1.97 2.29 13.09
N PHE A 82 2.82 2.71 14.01
CA PHE A 82 2.84 2.19 15.37
C PHE A 82 2.98 3.36 16.34
N ASP A 83 2.33 3.26 17.48
CA ASP A 83 2.45 4.25 18.53
C ASP A 83 3.85 4.25 19.20
N SER A 84 4.05 5.11 20.17
CA SER A 84 5.32 5.23 20.91
C SER A 84 5.70 3.98 21.71
N THR A 85 4.75 3.09 21.99
CA THR A 85 4.97 1.81 22.67
C THR A 85 5.33 0.68 21.69
N GLY A 86 5.16 0.91 20.40
CA GLY A 86 5.32 -0.08 19.33
C GLY A 86 4.06 -0.90 19.07
N ALA A 87 2.91 -0.53 19.66
CA ALA A 87 1.63 -1.15 19.35
C ALA A 87 1.05 -0.58 18.04
N PHE A 88 0.36 -1.45 17.29
CA PHE A 88 -0.34 -1.02 16.08
C PHE A 88 -1.56 -0.18 16.46
N ASN A 89 -1.67 1.01 15.88
CA ASN A 89 -2.70 1.98 16.18
C ASN A 89 -3.84 2.04 15.14
N TRP A 90 -3.92 1.06 14.24
CA TRP A 90 -4.87 1.00 13.12
C TRP A 90 -4.73 2.16 12.12
N GLU A 91 -3.58 2.83 12.10
CA GLU A 91 -3.26 3.88 11.16
C GLU A 91 -2.27 3.38 10.11
N TYR A 92 -2.39 3.94 8.91
CA TYR A 92 -1.50 3.67 7.79
C TYR A 92 -1.05 5.00 7.18
N GLU A 93 0.26 5.11 6.95
CA GLU A 93 0.83 6.22 6.19
C GLU A 93 0.68 5.94 4.70
N GLU A 94 0.01 6.85 3.98
CA GLU A 94 -0.13 6.77 2.52
C GLU A 94 1.10 7.36 1.83
N ASN A 95 1.66 6.60 0.89
CA ASN A 95 2.72 7.04 0.00
C ASN A 95 2.33 6.79 -1.45
N ARG A 96 2.06 7.84 -2.20
CA ARG A 96 1.85 7.78 -3.65
C ARG A 96 3.18 7.58 -4.35
N PHE A 97 3.24 6.67 -5.32
CA PHE A 97 4.50 6.35 -5.99
C PHE A 97 4.39 6.20 -7.52
N SER A 98 3.19 6.11 -8.06
CA SER A 98 2.94 6.09 -9.50
C SER A 98 1.72 6.94 -9.82
N GLU A 99 1.80 7.77 -10.86
CA GLU A 99 0.76 8.72 -11.25
C GLU A 99 0.72 8.86 -12.76
N ILE A 100 -0.49 9.02 -13.32
CA ILE A 100 -0.72 9.40 -14.71
C ILE A 100 -0.68 10.92 -14.77
N THR A 101 0.15 11.46 -15.65
CA THR A 101 0.35 12.92 -15.79
C THR A 101 -0.20 13.48 -17.08
N GLY A 102 -0.78 12.64 -17.94
CA GLY A 102 -1.35 13.04 -19.24
C GLY A 102 -2.70 13.74 -19.10
N PRO A 103 -3.09 14.56 -20.10
CA PRO A 103 -4.36 15.28 -20.09
C PRO A 103 -5.57 14.41 -20.46
N ASP A 104 -5.36 13.24 -21.06
CA ASP A 104 -6.40 12.49 -21.79
C ASP A 104 -6.99 11.31 -21.00
N GLY A 105 -6.96 11.36 -19.69
CA GLY A 105 -7.55 10.32 -18.86
C GLY A 105 -6.66 9.95 -17.69
N HIS A 106 -7.25 9.27 -16.73
CA HIS A 106 -6.59 8.95 -15.46
C HIS A 106 -6.78 7.48 -15.05
N THR A 107 -7.06 6.60 -16.03
CA THR A 107 -7.35 5.19 -15.74
C THR A 107 -6.09 4.42 -15.38
N MET A 108 -6.03 4.02 -14.13
CA MET A 108 -4.98 3.18 -13.56
C MET A 108 -5.48 1.74 -13.46
N GLY A 109 -4.67 0.78 -13.92
CA GLY A 109 -5.05 -0.62 -13.82
C GLY A 109 -4.77 -1.23 -12.44
N SER A 110 -5.19 -2.48 -12.28
CA SER A 110 -4.89 -3.26 -11.07
C SER A 110 -3.38 -3.53 -10.98
N PRO A 111 -2.70 -3.04 -9.94
CA PRO A 111 -1.30 -3.33 -9.75
C PRO A 111 -1.11 -4.78 -9.29
N SER A 112 0.03 -5.35 -9.57
CA SER A 112 0.37 -6.69 -9.13
C SER A 112 1.69 -6.73 -8.37
N VAL A 113 1.79 -7.65 -7.40
CA VAL A 113 2.99 -7.83 -6.59
C VAL A 113 3.58 -9.22 -6.83
N ARG A 114 4.86 -9.28 -7.12
CA ARG A 114 5.64 -10.51 -7.12
C ARG A 114 6.89 -10.36 -6.25
N TYR A 115 7.52 -11.47 -5.92
CA TYR A 115 8.78 -11.45 -5.19
C TYR A 115 9.92 -11.90 -6.10
N ASN A 116 10.97 -11.09 -6.17
CA ASN A 116 12.17 -11.44 -6.91
C ASN A 116 12.97 -12.54 -6.21
N ARG A 117 14.06 -13.01 -6.84
CA ARG A 117 14.91 -14.08 -6.32
C ARG A 117 15.56 -13.77 -4.95
N ARG A 118 15.60 -12.50 -4.55
CA ARG A 118 16.10 -12.05 -3.24
C ARG A 118 15.00 -11.98 -2.18
N GLY A 119 13.75 -12.27 -2.55
CA GLY A 119 12.59 -12.17 -1.67
C GLY A 119 12.05 -10.75 -1.51
N PHE A 120 12.49 -9.77 -2.28
CA PHE A 120 11.94 -8.41 -2.26
C PHE A 120 10.76 -8.28 -3.21
N ALA A 121 9.79 -7.44 -2.82
CA ALA A 121 8.62 -7.16 -3.66
C ALA A 121 9.02 -6.36 -4.90
N ASP A 122 8.55 -6.81 -6.04
CA ASP A 122 8.48 -6.05 -7.28
C ASP A 122 7.00 -5.80 -7.56
N ILE A 123 6.65 -4.56 -7.90
CA ILE A 123 5.29 -4.11 -8.18
C ILE A 123 5.22 -3.72 -9.65
N ALA A 124 4.24 -4.25 -10.37
CA ALA A 124 3.91 -3.83 -11.72
C ALA A 124 2.63 -2.99 -11.68
N VAL A 125 2.65 -1.82 -12.29
CA VAL A 125 1.55 -0.86 -12.32
C VAL A 125 1.15 -0.61 -13.76
N PRO A 126 0.00 -1.13 -14.23
CA PRO A 126 -0.53 -0.79 -15.54
C PRO A 126 -1.12 0.63 -15.51
N LYS A 127 -0.69 1.48 -16.42
CA LYS A 127 -1.17 2.84 -16.63
C LYS A 127 -1.90 2.87 -17.98
N TYR A 128 -3.20 2.58 -17.96
CA TYR A 128 -3.96 2.41 -19.22
C TYR A 128 -4.00 3.68 -20.05
N SER A 129 -4.18 4.83 -19.42
CA SER A 129 -4.22 6.09 -20.17
C SER A 129 -2.86 6.50 -20.78
N ASP A 130 -1.77 5.93 -20.26
CA ASP A 130 -0.41 6.18 -20.78
C ASP A 130 0.08 5.05 -21.72
N ASP A 131 -0.71 3.98 -21.92
CA ASP A 131 -0.31 2.76 -22.66
C ASP A 131 1.01 2.14 -22.16
N THR A 132 1.26 2.22 -20.86
CA THR A 132 2.52 1.79 -20.24
C THR A 132 2.31 0.88 -19.04
N VAL A 133 3.37 0.15 -18.68
CA VAL A 133 3.47 -0.58 -17.40
C VAL A 133 4.74 -0.14 -16.69
N GLU A 134 4.60 0.41 -15.51
CA GLU A 134 5.73 0.74 -14.66
C GLU A 134 6.12 -0.43 -13.77
N PHE A 135 7.41 -0.56 -13.48
CA PHE A 135 7.94 -1.57 -12.56
C PHE A 135 8.73 -0.91 -11.43
N TRP A 136 8.34 -1.26 -10.21
CA TRP A 136 8.93 -0.76 -8.98
C TRP A 136 9.49 -1.91 -8.17
N SER A 137 10.67 -1.72 -7.56
CA SER A 137 11.30 -2.73 -6.71
C SER A 137 11.60 -2.16 -5.33
N TYR A 138 11.29 -2.91 -4.29
CA TYR A 138 11.68 -2.55 -2.94
C TYR A 138 13.20 -2.54 -2.79
N ASP A 139 13.79 -1.39 -2.40
CA ASP A 139 15.20 -1.26 -2.06
C ASP A 139 15.40 -1.09 -0.56
N PRO A 140 15.88 -2.14 0.15
CA PRO A 140 16.11 -2.06 1.60
C PRO A 140 17.21 -1.08 1.98
N LYS A 141 18.13 -0.73 1.08
CA LYS A 141 19.18 0.24 1.36
C LYS A 141 18.64 1.66 1.33
N ALA A 142 17.80 1.98 0.35
CA ALA A 142 17.11 3.26 0.25
C ALA A 142 16.18 3.46 1.45
N ALA A 143 15.39 2.46 1.82
CA ALA A 143 14.52 2.48 2.99
C ALA A 143 15.30 2.74 4.30
N LYS A 144 16.45 2.09 4.49
CA LYS A 144 17.31 2.31 5.66
C LYS A 144 17.89 3.73 5.71
N LYS A 145 18.23 4.32 4.55
CA LYS A 145 18.74 5.69 4.45
C LYS A 145 17.66 6.72 4.81
N ALA A 146 16.43 6.54 4.31
CA ALA A 146 15.29 7.40 4.63
C ALA A 146 15.01 7.42 6.14
N ARG A 147 14.93 6.24 6.79
CA ARG A 147 14.72 6.14 8.25
C ARG A 147 15.81 6.84 9.09
N LYS A 148 17.07 6.83 8.63
CA LYS A 148 18.15 7.55 9.33
C LYS A 148 18.02 9.06 9.24
N ASN A 149 17.53 9.58 8.12
CA ASN A 149 17.35 11.01 7.93
C ASN A 149 16.18 11.55 8.79
N ASN A 150 15.08 10.81 8.85
CA ASN A 150 13.90 11.19 9.67
C ASN A 150 14.15 11.16 11.19
N ARG A 151 15.20 10.46 11.66
CA ARG A 151 15.58 10.44 13.09
C ARG A 151 16.50 11.59 13.50
N LYS A 152 16.94 12.42 12.55
CA LYS A 152 17.84 13.54 12.79
C LYS A 152 17.15 14.89 12.78
N ASN A 153 15.88 14.91 12.41
CA ASN A 153 14.97 16.05 12.51
C ASN A 153 14.00 15.85 13.70
#